data_39ec9c45c6426b1e25b846e6b736d20c
#
_entry.id   39ec9c45c6426b1e25b846e6b736d20c
#
_cell.length_a   1.000
_cell.length_b   1.000
_cell.length_c   1.000
_cell.angle_alpha   90.00
_cell.angle_beta   90.00
_cell.angle_gamma   90.00
#
_symmetry.space_group_name_H-M   'P 1'
#
loop_
_entity.id
_entity.type
_entity.pdbx_description
1 polymer ?
#
loop_
_entity_poly.entity_id
_entity_poly.type
_entity_poly.pdbx_seq_one_letter_code
_entity_poly.pdbx_strand_id
1 'polypeptide(L)'
;MKTMIPLRIVAIVSNIAFISYALLGIRYGIFGQVYPILVLHSCLLPLNVLRLRQLTRLTRAVHRATDEDVLQSLIPYMKTEVHPRGTVLFRQGDPADQLYMIQEGRVHFPEIDKRIGAGEVFGEVGLFAPQSARALTAVCEEPCRLSAISRDKVLELYYQNPKFGFFLIRLVSGLVLEDRPGGAGPRAPNRGP
;
A
#
# COMPACT_ATOMS: atom_id res chain seq x y z
N MET A 1 13.25 -7.39 -2.10
CA MET A 1 13.40 -6.69 -0.81
C MET A 1 13.59 -7.60 0.41
N LYS A 2 13.19 -8.88 0.37
CA LYS A 2 13.35 -9.82 1.51
C LYS A 2 14.79 -10.06 1.97
N THR A 3 15.80 -9.82 1.13
CA THR A 3 17.21 -10.07 1.42
C THR A 3 18.00 -8.87 1.97
N MET A 4 17.47 -7.65 1.82
CA MET A 4 18.22 -6.43 2.20
C MET A 4 18.33 -6.21 3.71
N ILE A 5 17.30 -6.54 4.49
CA ILE A 5 17.30 -6.40 5.96
C ILE A 5 18.25 -7.43 6.60
N PRO A 6 18.16 -8.74 6.28
CA PRO A 6 19.10 -9.73 6.80
C PRO A 6 20.57 -9.39 6.51
N LEU A 7 20.89 -8.95 5.29
CA LEU A 7 22.25 -8.53 4.93
C LEU A 7 22.77 -7.38 5.81
N ARG A 8 21.93 -6.41 6.17
CA ARG A 8 22.33 -5.31 7.06
C ARG A 8 22.54 -5.76 8.49
N ILE A 9 21.74 -6.71 8.97
CA ILE A 9 21.91 -7.30 10.30
C ILE A 9 23.25 -8.06 10.36
N VAL A 10 23.55 -8.88 9.35
CA VAL A 10 24.83 -9.58 9.25
C VAL A 10 26.01 -8.60 9.22
N ALA A 11 25.91 -7.50 8.46
CA ALA A 11 26.95 -6.48 8.42
C ALA A 11 27.18 -5.79 9.78
N ILE A 12 26.11 -5.53 10.55
CA ILE A 12 26.22 -4.96 11.92
C ILE A 12 26.87 -5.94 12.85
N VAL A 13 26.48 -7.21 12.85
CA VAL A 13 27.08 -8.27 13.67
C VAL A 13 28.56 -8.43 13.33
N SER A 14 28.91 -8.46 12.04
CA SER A 14 30.31 -8.53 11.58
C SER A 14 31.12 -7.33 12.07
N ASN A 15 30.60 -6.11 11.97
CA ASN A 15 31.28 -4.91 12.45
C ASN A 15 31.56 -4.98 13.97
N ILE A 16 30.58 -5.44 14.75
CA ILE A 16 30.77 -5.63 16.21
C ILE A 16 31.84 -6.66 16.49
N ALA A 17 31.88 -7.80 15.77
CA ALA A 17 32.88 -8.83 15.93
C ALA A 17 34.29 -8.32 15.61
N PHE A 18 34.45 -7.55 14.51
CA PHE A 18 35.76 -6.98 14.15
C PHE A 18 36.23 -5.88 15.12
N ILE A 19 35.32 -5.06 15.64
CA ILE A 19 35.65 -4.07 16.69
C ILE A 19 36.12 -4.80 17.96
N SER A 20 35.41 -5.87 18.39
CA SER A 20 35.77 -6.67 19.55
C SER A 20 37.12 -7.32 19.36
N TYR A 21 37.40 -7.90 18.17
CA TYR A 21 38.70 -8.47 17.83
C TYR A 21 39.83 -7.43 17.92
N ALA A 22 39.60 -6.21 17.37
CA ALA A 22 40.60 -5.15 17.41
C ALA A 22 40.88 -4.66 18.84
N LEU A 23 39.85 -4.55 19.68
CA LEU A 23 40.00 -4.17 21.09
C LEU A 23 40.79 -5.22 21.88
N LEU A 24 40.56 -6.52 21.66
CA LEU A 24 41.32 -7.58 22.23
C LEU A 24 42.77 -7.55 21.74
N GLY A 25 43.04 -7.34 20.45
CA GLY A 25 44.36 -7.19 19.87
C GLY A 25 45.18 -6.08 20.53
N ILE A 26 44.56 -4.93 20.79
CA ILE A 26 45.15 -3.80 21.52
C ILE A 26 45.52 -4.25 22.95
N ARG A 27 44.64 -4.99 23.63
CA ARG A 27 44.86 -5.49 24.99
C ARG A 27 46.08 -6.45 25.08
N TYR A 28 46.33 -7.18 24.01
CA TYR A 28 47.48 -8.11 23.91
C TYR A 28 48.72 -7.50 23.24
N GLY A 29 48.73 -6.18 22.97
CA GLY A 29 49.94 -5.48 22.47
C GLY A 29 50.13 -5.55 20.95
N ILE A 30 49.16 -6.00 20.18
CA ILE A 30 49.24 -6.10 18.72
C ILE A 30 48.72 -4.79 18.10
N PHE A 31 49.53 -3.72 18.13
CA PHE A 31 49.05 -2.39 17.77
C PHE A 31 48.97 -2.14 16.27
N GLY A 32 49.98 -2.50 15.49
CA GLY A 32 50.15 -2.03 14.09
C GLY A 32 49.10 -2.48 13.12
N GLN A 33 48.52 -3.68 13.26
CA GLN A 33 47.58 -4.26 12.33
C GLN A 33 46.09 -4.06 12.73
N VAL A 34 45.82 -3.76 13.99
CA VAL A 34 44.45 -3.71 14.49
C VAL A 34 43.82 -2.32 14.42
N TYR A 35 44.62 -1.24 14.40
CA TYR A 35 44.11 0.12 14.29
C TYR A 35 43.29 0.42 13.01
N PRO A 36 43.77 0.04 11.80
CA PRO A 36 42.98 0.24 10.57
C PRO A 36 41.64 -0.47 10.60
N ILE A 37 41.62 -1.70 11.16
CA ILE A 37 40.37 -2.50 11.30
C ILE A 37 39.41 -1.80 12.27
N LEU A 38 39.90 -1.32 13.42
CA LEU A 38 39.09 -0.63 14.40
C LEU A 38 38.45 0.63 13.80
N VAL A 39 39.24 1.49 13.14
CA VAL A 39 38.75 2.72 12.52
C VAL A 39 37.70 2.41 11.45
N LEU A 40 38.00 1.48 10.54
CA LEU A 40 37.09 1.11 9.45
C LEU A 40 35.73 0.64 9.98
N HIS A 41 35.71 -0.33 10.90
CA HIS A 41 34.48 -0.90 11.42
C HIS A 41 33.73 0.03 12.35
N SER A 42 34.43 0.92 13.07
CA SER A 42 33.81 1.99 13.87
C SER A 42 33.07 3.01 13.01
N CYS A 43 33.57 3.31 11.80
CA CYS A 43 32.88 4.16 10.83
C CYS A 43 31.71 3.44 10.13
N LEU A 44 31.90 2.15 9.80
CA LEU A 44 30.88 1.36 9.09
C LEU A 44 29.67 1.00 9.97
N LEU A 45 29.89 0.81 11.27
CA LEU A 45 28.80 0.44 12.20
C LEU A 45 27.68 1.46 12.22
N PRO A 46 27.91 2.78 12.49
CA PRO A 46 26.84 3.77 12.49
C PRO A 46 26.16 3.92 11.12
N LEU A 47 26.92 3.84 10.02
CA LEU A 47 26.37 3.88 8.68
C LEU A 47 25.40 2.71 8.41
N ASN A 48 25.75 1.49 8.80
CA ASN A 48 24.88 0.34 8.65
C ASN A 48 23.64 0.41 9.55
N VAL A 49 23.78 0.93 10.78
CA VAL A 49 22.66 1.18 11.68
C VAL A 49 21.70 2.25 11.13
N LEU A 50 22.24 3.36 10.63
CA LEU A 50 21.42 4.43 10.01
C LEU A 50 20.66 3.90 8.80
N ARG A 51 21.32 3.17 7.91
CA ARG A 51 20.67 2.55 6.74
C ARG A 51 19.61 1.51 7.12
N LEU A 52 19.86 0.71 8.16
CA LEU A 52 18.85 -0.23 8.66
C LEU A 52 17.63 0.52 9.21
N ARG A 53 17.84 1.59 9.98
CA ARG A 53 16.75 2.44 10.49
C ARG A 53 15.96 3.11 9.36
N GLN A 54 16.60 3.58 8.30
CA GLN A 54 15.93 4.14 7.12
C GLN A 54 15.05 3.09 6.43
N LEU A 55 15.58 1.89 6.19
CA LEU A 55 14.82 0.78 5.58
C LEU A 55 13.63 0.34 6.44
N THR A 56 13.83 0.21 7.75
CA THR A 56 12.72 -0.18 8.65
C THR A 56 11.67 0.91 8.84
N ARG A 57 12.05 2.20 8.76
CA ARG A 57 11.09 3.31 8.76
C ARG A 57 10.21 3.29 7.52
N LEU A 58 10.80 3.07 6.34
CA LEU A 58 10.06 2.97 5.07
C LEU A 58 9.07 1.79 5.08
N THR A 59 9.51 0.60 5.52
CA THR A 59 8.62 -0.57 5.60
C THR A 59 7.51 -0.38 6.64
N ARG A 60 7.79 0.20 7.81
CA ARG A 60 6.77 0.48 8.84
C ARG A 60 5.78 1.56 8.42
N ALA A 61 6.22 2.58 7.69
CA ALA A 61 5.34 3.63 7.19
C ALA A 61 4.33 3.08 6.16
N VAL A 62 4.75 2.11 5.34
CA VAL A 62 3.89 1.42 4.38
C VAL A 62 2.86 0.51 5.08
N HIS A 63 3.26 -0.21 6.15
CA HIS A 63 2.36 -1.10 6.90
C HIS A 63 1.40 -0.38 7.86
N ARG A 64 1.68 0.88 8.24
CA ARG A 64 0.85 1.65 9.18
C ARG A 64 -0.14 2.60 8.52
N ALA A 65 -0.02 2.85 7.21
CA ALA A 65 -1.06 3.59 6.50
C ALA A 65 -2.31 2.70 6.45
N THR A 66 -3.30 3.01 7.28
CA THR A 66 -4.62 2.43 7.20
C THR A 66 -5.22 2.83 5.85
N ASP A 67 -6.04 1.96 5.24
CA ASP A 67 -6.70 2.28 3.96
C ASP A 67 -7.50 3.58 4.06
N GLU A 68 -8.04 3.86 5.24
CA GLU A 68 -8.77 5.08 5.58
C GLU A 68 -7.90 6.35 5.50
N ASP A 69 -6.63 6.31 5.98
CA ASP A 69 -5.70 7.44 5.86
C ASP A 69 -5.36 7.76 4.40
N VAL A 70 -5.26 6.72 3.57
CA VAL A 70 -4.98 6.88 2.14
C VAL A 70 -6.19 7.44 1.42
N LEU A 71 -7.40 6.92 1.71
CA LEU A 71 -8.66 7.42 1.14
C LEU A 71 -8.88 8.88 1.51
N GLN A 72 -8.66 9.28 2.77
CA GLN A 72 -8.75 10.67 3.19
C GLN A 72 -7.76 11.58 2.45
N SER A 73 -6.57 11.08 2.12
CA SER A 73 -5.59 11.85 1.33
C SER A 73 -6.03 12.08 -0.12
N LEU A 74 -7.00 11.31 -0.63
CA LEU A 74 -7.55 11.44 -1.99
C LEU A 74 -8.67 12.48 -2.07
N ILE A 75 -9.40 12.71 -0.98
CA ILE A 75 -10.57 13.60 -0.95
C ILE A 75 -10.30 14.97 -1.60
N PRO A 76 -9.15 15.67 -1.36
CA PRO A 76 -8.86 16.96 -1.98
C PRO A 76 -8.77 16.93 -3.52
N TYR A 77 -8.55 15.76 -4.10
CA TYR A 77 -8.40 15.57 -5.55
C TYR A 77 -9.65 14.97 -6.20
N MET A 78 -10.66 14.65 -5.41
CA MET A 78 -11.91 14.04 -5.87
C MET A 78 -12.98 15.11 -6.09
N LYS A 79 -13.81 14.89 -7.10
CA LYS A 79 -15.00 15.69 -7.36
C LYS A 79 -16.21 14.96 -6.79
N THR A 80 -17.06 15.67 -6.05
CA THR A 80 -18.31 15.10 -5.54
C THR A 80 -19.41 15.23 -6.57
N GLU A 81 -20.08 14.12 -6.85
CA GLU A 81 -21.20 14.00 -7.77
C GLU A 81 -22.41 13.37 -7.05
N VAL A 82 -23.60 13.80 -7.39
CA VAL A 82 -24.86 13.27 -6.83
C VAL A 82 -25.66 12.64 -7.97
N HIS A 83 -26.04 11.38 -7.77
CA HIS A 83 -26.77 10.61 -8.75
C HIS A 83 -28.09 10.10 -8.17
N PRO A 84 -29.22 10.24 -8.85
CA PRO A 84 -30.48 9.69 -8.41
C PRO A 84 -30.51 8.17 -8.51
N ARG A 85 -31.42 7.53 -7.79
CA ARG A 85 -31.67 6.09 -7.88
C ARG A 85 -31.91 5.66 -9.34
N GLY A 86 -31.34 4.53 -9.72
CA GLY A 86 -31.44 3.94 -11.06
C GLY A 86 -30.46 4.52 -12.09
N THR A 87 -29.62 5.49 -11.70
CA THR A 87 -28.58 6.01 -12.59
C THR A 87 -27.56 4.90 -12.89
N VAL A 88 -27.31 4.65 -14.18
CA VAL A 88 -26.19 3.82 -14.64
C VAL A 88 -24.96 4.70 -14.69
N LEU A 89 -23.99 4.44 -13.80
CA LEU A 89 -22.74 5.19 -13.72
C LEU A 89 -21.82 4.86 -14.89
N PHE A 90 -21.73 3.58 -15.22
CA PHE A 90 -21.03 3.05 -16.39
C PHE A 90 -21.54 1.63 -16.71
N ARG A 91 -21.30 1.17 -17.91
CA ARG A 91 -21.65 -0.18 -18.39
C ARG A 91 -20.38 -1.02 -18.54
N GLN A 92 -20.55 -2.34 -18.47
CA GLN A 92 -19.48 -3.27 -18.85
C GLN A 92 -18.98 -2.95 -20.27
N GLY A 93 -17.65 -2.86 -20.44
CA GLY A 93 -16.99 -2.54 -21.69
C GLY A 93 -16.79 -1.02 -21.94
N ASP A 94 -17.42 -0.13 -21.18
CA ASP A 94 -17.17 1.31 -21.28
C ASP A 94 -15.72 1.65 -20.93
N PRO A 95 -15.15 2.78 -21.42
CA PRO A 95 -13.83 3.26 -21.01
C PRO A 95 -13.76 3.47 -19.49
N ALA A 96 -12.67 2.95 -18.89
CA ALA A 96 -12.43 3.13 -17.46
C ALA A 96 -11.52 4.35 -17.22
N ASP A 97 -12.13 5.51 -17.06
CA ASP A 97 -11.47 6.81 -16.94
C ASP A 97 -11.49 7.40 -15.53
N GLN A 98 -12.28 6.83 -14.62
CA GLN A 98 -12.47 7.33 -13.26
C GLN A 98 -12.51 6.18 -12.23
N LEU A 99 -12.08 6.50 -11.01
CA LEU A 99 -12.25 5.73 -9.78
C LEU A 99 -13.30 6.43 -8.93
N TYR A 100 -14.16 5.66 -8.28
CA TYR A 100 -15.26 6.18 -7.47
C TYR A 100 -15.13 5.71 -6.02
N MET A 101 -15.53 6.59 -5.07
CA MET A 101 -15.74 6.25 -3.66
C MET A 101 -17.18 6.64 -3.29
N ILE A 102 -17.89 5.73 -2.64
CA ILE A 102 -19.25 5.99 -2.16
C ILE A 102 -19.18 6.78 -0.86
N GLN A 103 -19.72 7.99 -0.84
CA GLN A 103 -19.92 8.78 0.38
C GLN A 103 -21.25 8.41 1.05
N GLU A 104 -22.30 8.31 0.26
CA GLU A 104 -23.66 7.98 0.71
C GLU A 104 -24.38 7.16 -0.38
N GLY A 105 -25.28 6.27 0.03
CA GLY A 105 -26.08 5.45 -0.87
C GLY A 105 -25.49 4.07 -1.11
N ARG A 106 -26.00 3.38 -2.15
CA ARG A 106 -25.62 2.00 -2.49
C ARG A 106 -25.53 1.82 -4.00
N VAL A 107 -24.48 1.15 -4.44
CA VAL A 107 -24.23 0.79 -5.84
C VAL A 107 -24.37 -0.72 -5.99
N HIS A 108 -25.06 -1.16 -7.05
CA HIS A 108 -25.30 -2.54 -7.42
C HIS A 108 -24.58 -2.89 -8.73
N PHE A 109 -23.95 -4.05 -8.76
CA PHE A 109 -23.32 -4.67 -9.93
C PHE A 109 -24.17 -5.85 -10.40
N PRO A 110 -25.02 -5.68 -11.44
CA PRO A 110 -26.00 -6.70 -11.83
C PRO A 110 -25.39 -8.03 -12.25
N GLU A 111 -24.22 -8.03 -12.91
CA GLU A 111 -23.59 -9.22 -13.46
C GLU A 111 -23.18 -10.25 -12.38
N ILE A 112 -22.88 -9.76 -11.17
CA ILE A 112 -22.42 -10.59 -10.04
C ILE A 112 -23.34 -10.49 -8.82
N ASP A 113 -24.47 -9.79 -8.94
CA ASP A 113 -25.41 -9.46 -7.86
C ASP A 113 -24.73 -8.93 -6.58
N LYS A 114 -23.64 -8.18 -6.74
CA LYS A 114 -22.89 -7.56 -5.61
C LYS A 114 -23.41 -6.15 -5.36
N ARG A 115 -23.57 -5.80 -4.09
CA ARG A 115 -23.91 -4.47 -3.61
C ARG A 115 -22.81 -3.95 -2.74
N ILE A 116 -22.47 -2.69 -2.94
CA ILE A 116 -21.45 -1.97 -2.15
C ILE A 116 -22.05 -0.67 -1.60
N GLY A 117 -21.55 -0.22 -0.45
CA GLY A 117 -22.09 0.91 0.30
C GLY A 117 -21.05 1.99 0.64
N ALA A 118 -21.46 2.90 1.53
CA ALA A 118 -20.63 4.03 1.95
C ALA A 118 -19.25 3.60 2.48
N GLY A 119 -18.19 4.31 2.06
CA GLY A 119 -16.80 4.05 2.38
C GLY A 119 -16.08 3.10 1.42
N GLU A 120 -16.82 2.43 0.52
CA GLU A 120 -16.22 1.50 -0.45
C GLU A 120 -15.81 2.22 -1.73
N VAL A 121 -14.74 1.71 -2.35
CA VAL A 121 -14.16 2.21 -3.60
C VAL A 121 -14.42 1.20 -4.70
N PHE A 122 -14.72 1.69 -5.92
CA PHE A 122 -14.98 0.84 -7.08
C PHE A 122 -14.55 1.48 -8.39
N GLY A 123 -14.48 0.66 -9.46
CA GLY A 123 -14.04 1.09 -10.78
C GLY A 123 -12.52 0.97 -11.01
N GLU A 124 -11.78 0.49 -10.02
CA GLU A 124 -10.32 0.31 -10.05
C GLU A 124 -9.87 -0.79 -11.01
N VAL A 125 -10.66 -1.88 -11.16
CA VAL A 125 -10.31 -3.02 -12.02
C VAL A 125 -10.10 -2.55 -13.46
N GLY A 126 -11.05 -1.79 -13.99
CA GLY A 126 -10.97 -1.26 -15.34
C GLY A 126 -9.84 -0.25 -15.53
N LEU A 127 -9.51 0.54 -14.49
CA LEU A 127 -8.44 1.55 -14.55
C LEU A 127 -7.07 0.93 -14.83
N PHE A 128 -6.80 -0.26 -14.25
CA PHE A 128 -5.53 -0.95 -14.34
C PHE A 128 -5.53 -2.12 -15.33
N ALA A 129 -6.69 -2.43 -15.92
CA ALA A 129 -6.78 -3.44 -16.96
C ALA A 129 -6.05 -2.99 -18.25
N PRO A 130 -5.37 -3.89 -18.97
CA PRO A 130 -4.68 -3.55 -20.22
C PRO A 130 -5.57 -2.87 -21.27
N GLN A 131 -6.85 -3.23 -21.29
CA GLN A 131 -7.84 -2.70 -22.24
C GLN A 131 -8.50 -1.41 -21.74
N SER A 132 -8.22 -0.98 -20.51
CA SER A 132 -8.83 0.20 -19.87
C SER A 132 -10.37 0.24 -19.99
N ALA A 133 -11.03 -0.93 -19.87
CA ALA A 133 -12.47 -1.10 -19.98
C ALA A 133 -13.08 -1.54 -18.64
N ARG A 134 -14.33 -1.11 -18.40
CA ARG A 134 -15.11 -1.49 -17.21
C ARG A 134 -15.41 -2.98 -17.22
N ALA A 135 -15.07 -3.67 -16.13
CA ALA A 135 -15.32 -5.11 -16.00
C ALA A 135 -16.80 -5.45 -15.77
N LEU A 136 -17.55 -4.57 -15.13
CA LEU A 136 -18.95 -4.74 -14.72
C LEU A 136 -19.73 -3.45 -15.00
N THR A 137 -21.07 -3.55 -14.97
CA THR A 137 -21.99 -2.39 -14.97
C THR A 137 -22.22 -1.95 -13.52
N ALA A 138 -22.23 -0.63 -13.26
CA ALA A 138 -22.53 -0.06 -11.96
C ALA A 138 -23.79 0.79 -12.01
N VAL A 139 -24.74 0.48 -11.12
CA VAL A 139 -26.07 1.15 -11.06
C VAL A 139 -26.32 1.64 -9.63
N CYS A 140 -26.76 2.88 -9.48
CA CYS A 140 -27.20 3.41 -8.19
C CYS A 140 -28.51 2.74 -7.74
N GLU A 141 -28.47 1.89 -6.71
CA GLU A 141 -29.68 1.24 -6.15
C GLU A 141 -30.48 2.22 -5.29
N GLU A 142 -29.83 3.23 -4.75
CA GLU A 142 -30.37 4.34 -3.95
C GLU A 142 -29.83 5.68 -4.50
N PRO A 143 -30.33 6.84 -4.08
CA PRO A 143 -29.65 8.11 -4.36
C PRO A 143 -28.23 8.05 -3.81
N CYS A 144 -27.23 8.26 -4.66
CA CYS A 144 -25.82 8.13 -4.31
C CYS A 144 -25.12 9.49 -4.34
N ARG A 145 -24.28 9.72 -3.32
CA ARG A 145 -23.25 10.76 -3.35
C ARG A 145 -21.90 10.06 -3.52
N LEU A 146 -21.24 10.34 -4.62
CA LEU A 146 -19.98 9.71 -5.02
C LEU A 146 -18.86 10.74 -5.06
N SER A 147 -17.67 10.33 -4.70
CA SER A 147 -16.44 11.07 -4.98
C SER A 147 -15.72 10.40 -6.13
N ALA A 148 -15.50 11.13 -7.22
CA ALA A 148 -14.84 10.65 -8.43
C ALA A 148 -13.45 11.26 -8.58
N ILE A 149 -12.46 10.45 -9.02
CA ILE A 149 -11.11 10.91 -9.36
C ILE A 149 -10.73 10.35 -10.73
N SER A 150 -10.14 11.20 -11.59
CA SER A 150 -9.72 10.77 -12.91
C SER A 150 -8.54 9.81 -12.89
N ARG A 151 -8.45 8.92 -13.90
CA ARG A 151 -7.35 7.99 -14.11
C ARG A 151 -5.99 8.68 -14.08
N ASP A 152 -5.85 9.82 -14.78
CA ASP A 152 -4.58 10.54 -14.87
C ASP A 152 -4.12 11.02 -13.48
N LYS A 153 -5.07 11.49 -12.66
CA LYS A 153 -4.76 11.92 -11.29
C LYS A 153 -4.42 10.74 -10.38
N VAL A 154 -5.08 9.60 -10.56
CA VAL A 154 -4.72 8.35 -9.85
C VAL A 154 -3.29 7.92 -10.20
N LEU A 155 -2.92 7.96 -11.48
CA LEU A 155 -1.57 7.63 -11.94
C LEU A 155 -0.52 8.62 -11.43
N GLU A 156 -0.83 9.92 -11.46
CA GLU A 156 0.05 10.95 -10.88
C GLU A 156 0.33 10.67 -9.39
N LEU A 157 -0.71 10.43 -8.61
CA LEU A 157 -0.59 10.12 -7.18
C LEU A 157 0.15 8.79 -6.93
N TYR A 158 -0.02 7.80 -7.81
CA TYR A 158 0.72 6.54 -7.75
C TYR A 158 2.23 6.76 -7.86
N TYR A 159 2.67 7.62 -8.79
CA TYR A 159 4.10 7.93 -8.95
C TYR A 159 4.66 8.81 -7.83
N GLN A 160 3.84 9.71 -7.27
CA GLN A 160 4.27 10.65 -6.24
C GLN A 160 4.24 10.04 -4.83
N ASN A 161 3.34 9.09 -4.56
CA ASN A 161 3.13 8.54 -3.24
C ASN A 161 3.17 6.99 -3.23
N PRO A 162 4.29 6.39 -2.79
CA PRO A 162 4.40 4.93 -2.69
C PRO A 162 3.33 4.26 -1.81
N LYS A 163 2.82 4.96 -0.78
CA LYS A 163 1.75 4.44 0.09
C LYS A 163 0.46 4.24 -0.69
N PHE A 164 0.14 5.17 -1.58
CA PHE A 164 -1.01 5.09 -2.46
C PHE A 164 -0.88 3.92 -3.45
N GLY A 165 0.31 3.70 -4.01
CA GLY A 165 0.56 2.53 -4.85
C GLY A 165 0.29 1.19 -4.15
N PHE A 166 0.69 1.06 -2.88
CA PHE A 166 0.38 -0.14 -2.08
C PHE A 166 -1.10 -0.29 -1.76
N PHE A 167 -1.80 0.80 -1.50
CA PHE A 167 -3.25 0.80 -1.33
C PHE A 167 -3.96 0.28 -2.58
N LEU A 168 -3.63 0.78 -3.76
CA LEU A 168 -4.20 0.32 -5.03
C LEU A 168 -3.93 -1.16 -5.29
N ILE A 169 -2.72 -1.65 -5.01
CA ILE A 169 -2.38 -3.07 -5.14
C ILE A 169 -3.27 -3.92 -4.21
N ARG A 170 -3.51 -3.48 -2.97
CA ARG A 170 -4.38 -4.20 -2.04
C ARG A 170 -5.84 -4.18 -2.49
N LEU A 171 -6.32 -3.05 -2.97
CA LEU A 171 -7.67 -2.90 -3.51
C LEU A 171 -7.92 -3.91 -4.64
N VAL A 172 -7.05 -3.94 -5.64
CA VAL A 172 -7.15 -4.89 -6.77
C VAL A 172 -6.94 -6.34 -6.32
N SER A 173 -6.01 -6.60 -5.39
CA SER A 173 -5.75 -7.96 -4.89
C SER A 173 -6.89 -8.50 -4.03
N GLY A 174 -7.58 -7.65 -3.27
CA GLY A 174 -8.75 -8.01 -2.47
C GLY A 174 -9.87 -8.57 -3.34
N LEU A 175 -10.14 -7.92 -4.47
CA LEU A 175 -11.15 -8.36 -5.43
C LEU A 175 -10.80 -9.71 -6.11
N VAL A 176 -9.53 -9.90 -6.48
CA VAL A 176 -9.05 -11.16 -7.08
C VAL A 176 -9.14 -12.34 -6.09
N LEU A 177 -9.06 -12.08 -4.77
CA LEU A 177 -9.16 -13.12 -3.74
C LEU A 177 -10.61 -13.42 -3.35
N GLU A 178 -11.53 -12.46 -3.43
CA GLU A 178 -12.96 -12.67 -3.18
C GLU A 178 -13.64 -13.48 -4.31
N ASP A 179 -13.14 -13.38 -5.52
CA ASP A 179 -13.63 -14.16 -6.70
C ASP A 179 -13.23 -15.65 -6.70
N ARG A 180 -12.51 -16.13 -5.66
CA ARG A 180 -12.27 -17.57 -5.48
C ARG A 180 -13.45 -18.19 -4.71
N PRO A 181 -14.21 -19.12 -5.32
CA PRO A 181 -15.25 -19.84 -4.61
C PRO A 181 -14.60 -20.68 -3.49
N GLY A 182 -14.69 -20.22 -2.24
CA GLY A 182 -14.20 -20.92 -1.06
C GLY A 182 -13.39 -20.12 -0.03
N GLY A 183 -13.15 -18.82 -0.21
CA GLY A 183 -12.43 -18.00 0.75
C GLY A 183 -13.36 -17.29 1.74
N ALA A 184 -13.42 -17.78 2.98
CA ALA A 184 -14.06 -17.07 4.08
C ALA A 184 -13.26 -15.78 4.36
N GLY A 185 -13.85 -14.62 4.11
CA GLY A 185 -13.28 -13.31 4.44
C GLY A 185 -13.05 -13.14 5.95
N PRO A 186 -12.13 -12.26 6.37
CA PRO A 186 -11.91 -11.99 7.78
C PRO A 186 -13.19 -11.37 8.40
N ARG A 187 -13.79 -12.08 9.36
CA ARG A 187 -14.89 -11.61 10.18
C ARG A 187 -14.48 -10.32 10.89
N ALA A 188 -15.27 -9.26 10.70
CA ALA A 188 -15.23 -8.05 11.51
C ALA A 188 -15.33 -8.42 13.02
N PRO A 189 -14.60 -7.72 13.91
CA PRO A 189 -14.71 -7.96 15.34
C PRO A 189 -16.11 -7.59 15.82
N ASN A 190 -16.82 -8.60 16.35
CA ASN A 190 -18.10 -8.50 17.01
C ASN A 190 -17.97 -7.54 18.22
N ARG A 191 -18.57 -6.36 18.15
CA ARG A 191 -18.83 -5.53 19.32
C ARG A 191 -20.11 -6.08 19.94
N GLY A 192 -19.95 -6.96 20.92
CA GLY A 192 -21.00 -7.37 21.84
C GLY A 192 -21.43 -6.26 22.79
N PRO A 193 -22.56 -6.46 23.48
CA PRO A 193 -23.38 -5.43 24.12
C PRO A 193 -22.70 -4.67 25.24
#